data_21e67b028217013e08a758fcb28e9086
#
_entry.id   21e67b028217013e08a758fcb28e9086
#
_cell.length_a   1.000
_cell.length_b   1.000
_cell.length_c   1.000
_cell.angle_alpha   90.00
_cell.angle_beta   90.00
_cell.angle_gamma   90.00
#
_symmetry.space_group_name_H-M   'P 1'
#
loop_
_entity.id
_entity.type
_entity.pdbx_description
1 polymer ?
#
loop_
_entity_poly.entity_id
_entity_poly.type
_entity_poly.pdbx_seq_one_letter_code
_entity_poly.pdbx_strand_id
1 'polypeptide(L)'
;MNYEERITRSQTSIFRTVFPESTNHYDTLFGGQALYMMDEVAFITATRFSRKKMVTVCSDKIDFKHPIPAGTIIELTGMVVQVGRTSCKVQVDIYVEEMYAEGRQKAISGSFTFVAIDEQKQPIPIG
;
A
#
# COMPACT_ATOMS: atom_id res chain seq x y z
N MET A 1 -0.90 19.40 14.77
CA MET A 1 -1.73 18.39 14.07
C MET A 1 -1.69 17.10 14.88
N ASN A 2 -2.85 16.57 15.29
CA ASN A 2 -2.90 15.34 16.04
C ASN A 2 -2.79 14.12 15.08
N TYR A 3 -2.74 12.92 15.66
CA TYR A 3 -2.57 11.71 14.87
C TYR A 3 -3.76 11.45 13.94
N GLU A 4 -4.99 11.72 14.39
CA GLU A 4 -6.17 11.52 13.55
C GLU A 4 -6.12 12.40 12.31
N GLU A 5 -5.75 13.66 12.46
CA GLU A 5 -5.60 14.57 11.32
C GLU A 5 -4.48 14.09 10.39
N ARG A 6 -3.37 13.61 10.96
CA ARG A 6 -2.24 13.13 10.17
C ARG A 6 -2.62 11.85 9.42
N ILE A 7 -3.37 10.96 10.04
CA ILE A 7 -3.86 9.74 9.39
C ILE A 7 -4.74 10.10 8.20
N THR A 8 -5.70 11.00 8.39
CA THR A 8 -6.60 11.42 7.33
C THR A 8 -5.84 12.08 6.18
N ARG A 9 -4.93 12.99 6.52
CA ARG A 9 -4.17 13.73 5.51
C ARG A 9 -3.24 12.84 4.71
N SER A 10 -2.70 11.80 5.32
CA SER A 10 -1.72 10.93 4.68
C SER A 10 -2.33 9.79 3.86
N GLN A 11 -3.65 9.65 3.85
CA GLN A 11 -4.29 8.64 3.02
C GLN A 11 -3.84 8.81 1.57
N THR A 12 -3.48 7.70 0.94
CA THR A 12 -2.92 7.71 -0.40
C THR A 12 -3.78 6.86 -1.31
N SER A 13 -4.02 7.34 -2.52
CA SER A 13 -4.78 6.62 -3.54
C SER A 13 -4.07 6.79 -4.87
N ILE A 14 -3.78 5.68 -5.54
CA ILE A 14 -3.10 5.66 -6.84
C ILE A 14 -3.88 4.75 -7.77
N PHE A 15 -4.16 5.25 -8.99
CA PHE A 15 -4.78 4.43 -10.03
C PHE A 15 -3.72 3.98 -11.03
N ARG A 16 -3.85 2.74 -11.49
CA ARG A 16 -2.97 2.15 -12.49
C ARG A 16 -3.76 1.31 -13.47
N THR A 17 -3.27 1.22 -14.71
CA THR A 17 -3.78 0.28 -15.69
C THR A 17 -2.92 -0.99 -15.62
N VAL A 18 -3.56 -2.15 -15.70
CA VAL A 18 -2.84 -3.43 -15.68
C VAL A 18 -2.51 -3.82 -17.11
N PHE A 19 -1.24 -3.62 -17.51
CA PHE A 19 -0.75 -3.98 -18.84
C PHE A 19 -0.23 -5.42 -18.86
N PRO A 20 -0.20 -6.06 -20.04
CA PRO A 20 0.28 -7.45 -20.14
C PRO A 20 1.67 -7.69 -19.56
N GLU A 21 2.60 -6.74 -19.66
CA GLU A 21 3.96 -6.92 -19.13
C GLU A 21 4.01 -7.01 -17.60
N SER A 22 2.93 -6.65 -16.93
CA SER A 22 2.85 -6.78 -15.46
C SER A 22 2.15 -8.07 -15.04
N THR A 23 1.81 -8.95 -16.01
CA THR A 23 1.04 -10.15 -15.74
C THR A 23 1.87 -11.41 -15.86
N ASN A 24 1.34 -12.51 -15.33
CA ASN A 24 1.93 -13.84 -15.41
C ASN A 24 1.39 -14.59 -16.64
N HIS A 25 1.69 -15.89 -16.73
CA HIS A 25 1.24 -16.71 -17.88
C HIS A 25 -0.27 -17.00 -17.86
N TYR A 26 -0.98 -16.57 -16.85
CA TYR A 26 -2.45 -16.65 -16.79
C TYR A 26 -3.11 -15.33 -17.17
N ASP A 27 -2.33 -14.34 -17.62
CA ASP A 27 -2.80 -12.99 -17.96
C ASP A 27 -3.42 -12.27 -16.75
N THR A 28 -2.91 -12.54 -15.55
CA THR A 28 -3.30 -11.84 -14.34
C THR A 28 -2.09 -11.18 -13.70
N LEU A 29 -2.33 -10.10 -12.95
CA LEU A 29 -1.26 -9.33 -12.30
C LEU A 29 -0.38 -10.26 -11.48
N PHE A 30 0.94 -10.19 -11.75
CA PHE A 30 1.91 -11.03 -11.06
C PHE A 30 1.96 -10.64 -9.57
N GLY A 31 1.94 -11.67 -8.69
CA GLY A 31 1.90 -11.42 -7.24
C GLY A 31 3.03 -10.55 -6.74
N GLY A 32 4.25 -10.78 -7.25
CA GLY A 32 5.40 -9.96 -6.87
C GLY A 32 5.25 -8.51 -7.30
N GLN A 33 4.64 -8.27 -8.46
CA GLN A 33 4.37 -6.92 -8.93
C GLN A 33 3.33 -6.23 -8.05
N ALA A 34 2.29 -6.98 -7.66
CA ALA A 34 1.28 -6.46 -6.74
C ALA A 34 1.90 -6.05 -5.41
N LEU A 35 2.76 -6.91 -4.85
CA LEU A 35 3.45 -6.61 -3.59
C LEU A 35 4.35 -5.39 -3.70
N TYR A 36 5.06 -5.25 -4.81
CA TYR A 36 5.91 -4.08 -5.06
C TYR A 36 5.08 -2.80 -5.03
N MET A 37 3.95 -2.78 -5.74
CA MET A 37 3.08 -1.61 -5.79
C MET A 37 2.46 -1.31 -4.43
N MET A 38 2.08 -2.36 -3.68
CA MET A 38 1.52 -2.19 -2.34
C MET A 38 2.54 -1.59 -1.38
N ASP A 39 3.78 -2.08 -1.43
CA ASP A 39 4.85 -1.56 -0.57
C ASP A 39 5.14 -0.10 -0.90
N GLU A 40 5.11 0.26 -2.18
CA GLU A 40 5.32 1.65 -2.60
C GLU A 40 4.23 2.56 -2.04
N VAL A 41 2.96 2.18 -2.17
CA VAL A 41 1.84 2.96 -1.64
C VAL A 41 1.93 3.06 -0.12
N ALA A 42 2.27 1.95 0.55
CA ALA A 42 2.43 1.93 1.99
C ALA A 42 3.56 2.88 2.43
N PHE A 43 4.69 2.85 1.71
CA PHE A 43 5.83 3.73 1.99
C PHE A 43 5.44 5.20 1.85
N ILE A 44 4.75 5.54 0.78
CA ILE A 44 4.29 6.92 0.56
C ILE A 44 3.39 7.36 1.71
N THR A 45 2.45 6.50 2.10
CA THR A 45 1.52 6.79 3.19
C THR A 45 2.26 7.00 4.51
N ALA A 46 3.16 6.09 4.87
CA ALA A 46 3.93 6.17 6.10
C ALA A 46 4.80 7.44 6.13
N THR A 47 5.43 7.76 5.01
CA THR A 47 6.26 8.96 4.91
C THR A 47 5.43 10.22 5.04
N ARG A 48 4.28 10.28 4.36
CA ARG A 48 3.38 11.44 4.46
C ARG A 48 2.81 11.60 5.86
N PHE A 49 2.59 10.48 6.56
CA PHE A 49 2.13 10.52 7.94
C PHE A 49 3.20 11.08 8.88
N SER A 50 4.42 10.56 8.79
CA SER A 50 5.48 10.88 9.74
C SER A 50 6.38 12.03 9.32
N ARG A 51 6.59 12.20 8.02
CA ARG A 51 7.58 13.10 7.41
C ARG A 51 9.00 12.79 7.89
N LYS A 52 9.27 11.51 8.20
CA LYS A 52 10.58 11.02 8.63
C LYS A 52 11.05 9.94 7.68
N LYS A 53 12.31 9.54 7.81
CA LYS A 53 12.84 8.41 7.04
C LYS A 53 12.19 7.13 7.56
N MET A 54 11.54 6.40 6.68
CA MET A 54 10.80 5.19 7.04
C MET A 54 11.38 3.99 6.31
N VAL A 55 11.45 2.86 7.01
CA VAL A 55 11.83 1.60 6.38
C VAL A 55 10.77 0.55 6.64
N THR A 56 10.52 -0.28 5.63
CA THR A 56 9.60 -1.40 5.76
C THR A 56 10.27 -2.49 6.56
N VAL A 57 9.67 -2.91 7.66
CA VAL A 57 10.25 -3.97 8.50
C VAL A 57 9.50 -5.28 8.37
N CYS A 58 8.22 -5.26 8.01
CA CYS A 58 7.51 -6.50 7.70
C CYS A 58 6.23 -6.21 6.94
N SER A 59 5.75 -7.22 6.23
CA SER A 59 4.42 -7.24 5.65
C SER A 59 3.65 -8.38 6.32
N ASP A 60 2.33 -8.22 6.44
CA ASP A 60 1.53 -9.17 7.18
C ASP A 60 0.14 -9.26 6.57
N LYS A 61 -0.46 -10.45 6.69
CA LYS A 61 -1.85 -10.69 6.28
C LYS A 61 -2.12 -10.30 4.84
N ILE A 62 -1.17 -10.56 3.95
CA ILE A 62 -1.38 -10.31 2.52
C ILE A 62 -2.35 -11.37 2.01
N ASP A 63 -3.50 -10.92 1.52
CA ASP A 63 -4.59 -11.78 1.10
C ASP A 63 -4.92 -11.51 -0.36
N PHE A 64 -4.71 -12.52 -1.21
CA PHE A 64 -5.02 -12.46 -2.63
C PHE A 64 -6.41 -13.06 -2.85
N LYS A 65 -7.45 -12.23 -2.78
CA LYS A 65 -8.84 -12.69 -2.83
C LYS A 65 -9.30 -13.01 -4.24
N HIS A 66 -8.87 -12.20 -5.21
CA HIS A 66 -9.30 -12.33 -6.60
C HIS A 66 -8.14 -12.04 -7.53
N PRO A 67 -8.01 -12.77 -8.64
CA PRO A 67 -7.01 -12.44 -9.65
C PRO A 67 -7.36 -11.11 -10.32
N ILE A 68 -6.34 -10.40 -10.78
CA ILE A 68 -6.51 -9.11 -11.45
C ILE A 68 -6.11 -9.29 -12.90
N PRO A 69 -7.07 -9.35 -13.83
CA PRO A 69 -6.76 -9.58 -15.25
C PRO A 69 -6.05 -8.40 -15.90
N ALA A 70 -5.27 -8.71 -16.96
CA ALA A 70 -4.76 -7.67 -17.83
C ALA A 70 -5.93 -6.90 -18.45
N GLY A 71 -5.71 -5.61 -18.71
CA GLY A 71 -6.74 -4.77 -19.31
C GLY A 71 -7.76 -4.23 -18.33
N THR A 72 -7.44 -4.27 -17.03
CA THR A 72 -8.30 -3.69 -16.00
C THR A 72 -7.63 -2.44 -15.41
N ILE A 73 -8.40 -1.70 -14.64
CA ILE A 73 -7.90 -0.55 -13.86
C ILE A 73 -7.87 -0.97 -12.39
N ILE A 74 -6.79 -0.62 -11.71
CA ILE A 74 -6.71 -0.88 -10.27
C ILE A 74 -6.53 0.44 -9.52
N GLU A 75 -7.10 0.48 -8.32
CA GLU A 75 -6.85 1.55 -7.36
C GLU A 75 -6.17 0.94 -6.14
N LEU A 76 -5.01 1.49 -5.76
CA LEU A 76 -4.31 1.10 -4.55
C LEU A 76 -4.54 2.20 -3.52
N THR A 77 -5.05 1.83 -2.35
CA THR A 77 -5.28 2.78 -1.27
C THR A 77 -4.42 2.42 -0.08
N GLY A 78 -3.86 3.43 0.59
CA GLY A 78 -3.06 3.25 1.79
C GLY A 78 -3.59 4.13 2.91
N MET A 79 -3.65 3.57 4.12
CA MET A 79 -4.08 4.29 5.30
C MET A 79 -3.36 3.76 6.54
N VAL A 80 -2.85 4.66 7.37
CA VAL A 80 -2.26 4.28 8.65
C VAL A 80 -3.37 3.79 9.57
N VAL A 81 -3.22 2.58 10.10
CA VAL A 81 -4.24 1.96 10.97
C VAL A 81 -3.75 1.75 12.39
N GLN A 82 -2.45 1.88 12.63
CA GLN A 82 -1.90 1.71 13.98
C GLN A 82 -0.61 2.52 14.10
N VAL A 83 -0.42 3.19 15.23
CA VAL A 83 0.76 4.00 15.51
C VAL A 83 1.39 3.52 16.80
N GLY A 84 2.67 3.13 16.75
CA GLY A 84 3.46 2.79 17.91
C GLY A 84 4.41 3.93 18.27
N ARG A 85 5.39 3.64 19.14
CA ARG A 85 6.36 4.68 19.55
C ARG A 85 7.31 5.04 18.41
N THR A 86 7.84 4.04 17.71
CA THR A 86 8.80 4.23 16.61
C THR A 86 8.26 3.74 15.28
N SER A 87 7.05 3.18 15.26
CA SER A 87 6.53 2.48 14.09
C SER A 87 5.10 2.87 13.78
N CYS A 88 4.68 2.56 12.57
CA CYS A 88 3.27 2.61 12.20
C CYS A 88 2.96 1.45 11.26
N LYS A 89 1.68 1.08 11.23
CA LYS A 89 1.17 0.05 10.33
C LYS A 89 0.26 0.69 9.31
N VAL A 90 0.47 0.36 8.04
CA VAL A 90 -0.32 0.88 6.94
C VAL A 90 -1.11 -0.26 6.32
N GLN A 91 -2.42 -0.08 6.22
CA GLN A 91 -3.30 -1.01 5.50
C GLN A 91 -3.31 -0.59 4.04
N VAL A 92 -3.08 -1.55 3.14
CA VAL A 92 -3.13 -1.30 1.70
C VAL A 92 -4.14 -2.25 1.09
N ASP A 93 -5.03 -1.69 0.28
CA ASP A 93 -6.03 -2.45 -0.46
C ASP A 93 -5.88 -2.16 -1.94
N ILE A 94 -6.08 -3.20 -2.76
CA ILE A 94 -6.14 -3.05 -4.21
C ILE A 94 -7.55 -3.40 -4.66
N TYR A 95 -8.20 -2.43 -5.31
CA TYR A 95 -9.50 -2.62 -5.92
C TYR A 95 -9.33 -2.76 -7.43
N VAL A 96 -10.10 -3.65 -8.04
CA VAL A 96 -10.06 -3.86 -9.49
C VAL A 96 -11.41 -3.49 -10.08
N GLU A 97 -11.37 -2.84 -11.25
CA GLU A 97 -12.56 -2.53 -12.03
C GLU A 97 -12.30 -2.82 -13.50
N GLU A 98 -13.33 -3.20 -14.21
CA GLU A 98 -13.23 -3.43 -15.64
C GLU A 98 -13.06 -2.10 -16.37
N MET A 99 -12.37 -2.14 -17.53
CA MET A 99 -12.04 -0.91 -18.25
C MET A 99 -13.30 -0.17 -18.71
N TYR A 100 -14.31 -0.92 -19.12
CA TYR A 100 -15.49 -0.35 -19.79
C TYR A 100 -16.80 -0.63 -19.06
N ALA A 101 -16.74 -0.95 -17.76
CA ALA A 101 -17.94 -1.24 -16.97
C ALA A 101 -17.83 -0.59 -15.60
N GLU A 102 -18.97 -0.30 -15.00
CA GLU A 102 -19.01 0.27 -13.66
C GLU A 102 -18.84 -0.81 -12.60
N GLY A 103 -18.44 -0.38 -11.40
CA GLY A 103 -18.29 -1.26 -10.26
C GLY A 103 -16.86 -1.68 -10.03
N ARG A 104 -16.54 -1.95 -8.78
CA ARG A 104 -15.20 -2.38 -8.41
C ARG A 104 -15.26 -3.43 -7.31
N GLN A 105 -14.18 -4.18 -7.17
CA GLN A 105 -14.10 -5.28 -6.22
C GLN A 105 -12.74 -5.24 -5.54
N LYS A 106 -12.71 -5.46 -4.23
CA LYS A 106 -11.44 -5.57 -3.52
C LYS A 106 -10.78 -6.89 -3.91
N ALA A 107 -9.60 -6.82 -4.50
CA ALA A 107 -8.88 -7.98 -5.01
C ALA A 107 -7.78 -8.44 -4.09
N ILE A 108 -7.04 -7.51 -3.49
CA ILE A 108 -5.90 -7.84 -2.62
C ILE A 108 -5.94 -6.90 -1.44
N SER A 109 -5.57 -7.40 -0.25
CA SER A 109 -5.40 -6.54 0.93
C SER A 109 -4.21 -7.03 1.74
N GLY A 110 -3.59 -6.12 2.49
CA GLY A 110 -2.48 -6.47 3.34
C GLY A 110 -2.04 -5.29 4.18
N SER A 111 -1.14 -5.55 5.13
CA SER A 111 -0.61 -4.49 5.97
C SER A 111 0.91 -4.52 5.94
N PHE A 112 1.51 -3.35 6.15
CA PHE A 112 2.96 -3.15 6.12
C PHE A 112 3.35 -2.33 7.34
N THR A 113 4.37 -2.78 8.05
CA THR A 113 4.88 -2.06 9.22
C THR A 113 6.15 -1.33 8.86
N PHE A 114 6.20 -0.06 9.25
CA PHE A 114 7.33 0.83 8.99
C PHE A 114 7.89 1.34 10.30
N VAL A 115 9.21 1.55 10.33
CA VAL A 115 9.90 2.12 11.49
C VAL A 115 10.60 3.40 11.06
N ALA A 116 10.46 4.45 11.87
CA ALA A 116 11.16 5.72 11.64
C ALA A 116 12.61 5.57 12.09
N ILE A 117 13.54 6.04 11.28
CA ILE A 117 14.98 5.90 11.56
C ILE A 117 15.70 7.23 11.41
N ASP A 118 16.84 7.34 12.11
CA ASP A 118 17.74 8.49 11.97
C ASP A 118 18.81 8.22 10.89
N GLU A 119 19.79 9.12 10.80
CA GLU A 119 20.87 9.03 9.83
C GLU A 119 21.75 7.79 10.04
N GLN A 120 21.82 7.27 11.27
CA GLN A 120 22.58 6.07 11.60
C GLN A 120 21.71 4.81 11.53
N LYS A 121 20.49 4.92 10.97
CA LYS A 121 19.53 3.83 10.81
C LYS A 121 19.04 3.26 12.13
N GLN A 122 19.04 4.08 13.19
CA GLN A 122 18.51 3.68 14.48
C GLN A 122 17.05 4.13 14.62
N PRO A 123 16.18 3.32 15.25
CA PRO A 123 14.77 3.71 15.43
C PRO A 123 14.66 5.00 16.23
N ILE A 124 13.75 5.87 15.79
CA ILE A 124 13.44 7.12 16.49
C ILE A 124 11.92 7.24 16.65
N PRO A 125 11.48 8.07 17.60
CA PRO A 125 10.04 8.28 17.79
C PRO A 125 9.38 8.81 16.53
N ILE A 126 8.19 8.26 16.22
CA ILE A 126 7.47 8.60 15.00
C ILE A 126 6.65 9.88 15.16
N GLY A 127 6.30 10.19 16.41
CA GLY A 127 5.49 11.36 16.70
C GLY A 127 6.25 12.65 16.87
#